data_928219ca2f3251df75e54b99fe1897f4
#
_entry.id   928219ca2f3251df75e54b99fe1897f4
#
_cell.length_a   1.000
_cell.length_b   1.000
_cell.length_c   1.000
_cell.angle_alpha   90.00
_cell.angle_beta   90.00
_cell.angle_gamma   90.00
#
_symmetry.space_group_name_H-M   'P 1'
#
loop_
_entity.id
_entity.type
_entity.pdbx_description
1 polymer ?
#
loop_
_entity_poly.entity_id
_entity_poly.type
_entity_poly.pdbx_seq_one_letter_code
_entity_poly.pdbx_strand_id
1 'polypeptide(L)'
;MSPSPLTLLRFAAAFLVAVTATSCIHLKPVDHEFKTAAEFAYDATFDDTSALEGTAEEALKAVPKDPKFEKLNFDRPLDASLLQSPGGPYRVGPGDELEIEVAELANTRAKTKVMPDGMLYYDVAKGIQVKGKTIREISTLLSKSLENDYVDPVVTVNVAKADSQRFWMLGQVQKPGTYPITKPTTLISALSDGGGLLSSPEGTEVNNPDAADLERSILIRNGSLIPVNFESLVREGDMSQNVYVRGGDYIFVPSLTKRSYYVLGAVNRPGPVYFERDASVLSAVAASGGPLPDAIVTKALILRGGTLKPQVAVVNIRAIMRGQEPDLRLEGGDIVWVPKSPWTKLENYVEAVLVTAAQAVAVQEGLGVLGATGAAGVTITAGGN
;
A
#
# COMPACT_ATOMS: atom_id res chain seq x y z
N MET A 1 -13.05 24.95 74.23
CA MET A 1 -13.80 25.93 73.42
C MET A 1 -13.31 25.81 72.00
N SER A 2 -14.07 25.17 71.17
CA SER A 2 -13.77 24.99 69.76
C SER A 2 -14.18 26.25 68.93
N PRO A 3 -13.41 26.73 68.02
CA PRO A 3 -13.78 27.90 67.22
C PRO A 3 -14.90 27.57 66.24
N SER A 4 -15.82 28.53 66.11
CA SER A 4 -17.02 28.38 65.29
C SER A 4 -16.71 28.29 63.80
N PRO A 5 -17.55 27.64 62.95
CA PRO A 5 -17.29 27.37 61.54
C PRO A 5 -17.21 28.65 60.69
N LEU A 6 -17.61 29.80 61.16
CA LEU A 6 -17.55 31.08 60.46
C LEU A 6 -16.14 31.70 60.36
N THR A 7 -15.22 31.34 61.26
CA THR A 7 -13.84 31.82 61.26
C THR A 7 -12.96 31.06 60.25
N LEU A 8 -13.26 29.78 60.01
CA LEU A 8 -12.57 28.97 59.01
C LEU A 8 -12.89 29.41 57.55
N LEU A 9 -14.11 29.88 57.31
CA LEU A 9 -14.54 30.33 55.98
C LEU A 9 -13.87 31.65 55.55
N ARG A 10 -13.52 32.52 56.53
CA ARG A 10 -12.84 33.79 56.26
C ARG A 10 -11.36 33.62 55.92
N PHE A 11 -10.69 32.63 56.46
CA PHE A 11 -9.30 32.31 56.12
C PHE A 11 -9.18 31.59 54.78
N ALA A 12 -10.14 30.75 54.39
CA ALA A 12 -10.18 30.09 53.12
C ALA A 12 -10.41 31.08 51.94
N ALA A 13 -11.29 32.09 52.17
CA ALA A 13 -11.56 33.11 51.15
C ALA A 13 -10.36 34.08 50.91
N ALA A 14 -9.61 34.39 51.98
CA ALA A 14 -8.42 35.26 51.89
C ALA A 14 -7.26 34.52 51.17
N PHE A 15 -7.14 33.20 51.31
CA PHE A 15 -6.11 32.41 50.63
C PHE A 15 -6.43 32.19 49.13
N LEU A 16 -7.71 32.08 48.79
CA LEU A 16 -8.13 31.90 47.40
C LEU A 16 -7.95 33.18 46.56
N VAL A 17 -8.13 34.36 47.15
CA VAL A 17 -7.92 35.65 46.48
C VAL A 17 -6.43 35.95 46.29
N ALA A 18 -5.54 35.47 47.17
CA ALA A 18 -4.10 35.68 47.05
C ALA A 18 -3.46 34.79 45.95
N VAL A 19 -4.04 33.63 45.62
CA VAL A 19 -3.53 32.73 44.58
C VAL A 19 -3.97 33.18 43.18
N THR A 20 -5.08 33.89 43.04
CA THR A 20 -5.56 34.39 41.75
C THR A 20 -4.90 35.69 41.29
N ALA A 21 -4.21 36.41 42.18
CA ALA A 21 -3.57 37.71 41.82
C ALA A 21 -2.13 37.60 41.33
N THR A 22 -1.50 36.41 41.39
CA THR A 22 -0.09 36.23 41.02
C THR A 22 0.12 35.54 39.65
N SER A 23 -0.93 35.29 38.86
CA SER A 23 -0.83 34.58 37.57
C SER A 23 -1.16 35.45 36.37
N CYS A 24 -1.01 36.75 36.48
CA CYS A 24 -0.86 37.62 35.29
C CYS A 24 0.62 37.77 34.95
N ILE A 25 1.21 36.71 34.42
CA ILE A 25 2.43 36.90 33.61
C ILE A 25 1.98 37.73 32.41
N HIS A 26 2.34 39.00 32.39
CA HIS A 26 2.29 39.86 31.23
C HIS A 26 3.26 39.23 30.21
N LEU A 27 2.80 38.31 29.40
CA LEU A 27 3.45 37.99 28.15
C LEU A 27 3.38 39.26 27.32
N LYS A 28 4.49 39.98 27.23
CA LYS A 28 4.64 41.02 26.23
C LYS A 28 4.32 40.38 24.90
N PRO A 29 3.45 40.98 24.05
CA PRO A 29 3.29 40.48 22.71
C PRO A 29 4.70 40.52 22.08
N VAL A 30 5.18 39.35 21.68
CA VAL A 30 6.37 39.25 20.84
C VAL A 30 5.90 39.75 19.49
N ASP A 31 6.26 40.96 19.13
CA ASP A 31 6.12 41.46 17.77
C ASP A 31 6.98 40.56 16.89
N HIS A 32 6.36 39.60 16.25
CA HIS A 32 6.96 38.87 15.17
C HIS A 32 6.97 39.79 13.94
N GLU A 33 7.92 40.69 13.86
CA GLU A 33 8.27 41.27 12.56
C GLU A 33 8.75 40.11 11.69
N PHE A 34 8.02 39.84 10.61
CA PHE A 34 8.46 38.92 9.57
C PHE A 34 9.66 39.54 8.87
N LYS A 35 10.85 39.14 9.27
CA LYS A 35 12.08 39.54 8.60
C LYS A 35 12.14 38.85 7.23
N THR A 36 12.53 39.57 6.22
CA THR A 36 12.78 38.99 4.90
C THR A 36 13.96 38.01 4.96
N ALA A 37 14.05 37.08 4.02
CA ALA A 37 15.15 36.11 3.97
C ALA A 37 16.54 36.78 3.96
N ALA A 38 16.64 38.01 3.43
CA ALA A 38 17.85 38.84 3.44
C ALA A 38 18.21 39.37 4.84
N GLU A 39 17.21 39.73 5.66
CA GLU A 39 17.41 40.19 7.03
C GLU A 39 17.80 39.03 7.97
N PHE A 40 17.28 37.82 7.74
CA PHE A 40 17.71 36.62 8.46
C PHE A 40 19.17 36.25 8.16
N ALA A 41 19.63 36.46 6.94
CA ALA A 41 21.01 36.22 6.55
C ALA A 41 22.00 37.21 7.22
N TYR A 42 21.52 38.42 7.53
CA TYR A 42 22.38 39.47 8.16
C TYR A 42 22.48 39.28 9.69
N ASP A 43 21.45 38.73 10.35
CA ASP A 43 21.43 38.57 11.83
C ASP A 43 22.14 37.27 12.29
N ALA A 44 22.52 36.38 11.36
CA ALA A 44 23.32 35.21 11.65
C ALA A 44 24.81 35.53 11.77
N THR A 45 25.15 36.44 12.68
CA THR A 45 26.54 36.61 13.13
C THR A 45 26.93 35.39 13.99
N PHE A 46 27.22 34.29 13.32
CA PHE A 46 28.13 33.30 13.88
C PHE A 46 29.55 33.90 13.79
N ASP A 47 30.20 33.92 14.93
CA ASP A 47 31.54 34.46 15.16
C ASP A 47 32.61 33.52 14.54
N ASP A 48 32.51 33.29 13.23
CA ASP A 48 33.51 32.62 12.41
C ASP A 48 33.66 33.33 11.06
N THR A 49 34.36 34.48 11.13
CA THR A 49 34.61 35.36 9.98
C THR A 49 35.70 34.83 9.04
N SER A 50 36.16 33.58 9.19
CA SER A 50 37.23 33.02 8.35
C SER A 50 36.75 32.28 7.11
N ALA A 51 35.45 32.15 6.88
CA ALA A 51 34.90 31.31 5.78
C ALA A 51 34.07 32.10 4.74
N LEU A 52 33.98 33.45 4.81
CA LEU A 52 33.13 34.24 3.91
C LEU A 52 33.95 35.25 3.06
N GLU A 53 35.04 34.81 2.45
CA GLU A 53 35.65 35.53 1.31
C GLU A 53 35.13 35.02 -0.05
N GLY A 54 33.83 34.66 -0.12
CA GLY A 54 33.09 34.53 -1.38
C GLY A 54 32.15 35.69 -1.54
N THR A 55 32.32 36.48 -2.61
CA THR A 55 31.44 37.62 -2.91
C THR A 55 29.99 37.15 -2.95
N ALA A 56 29.05 38.01 -2.46
CA ALA A 56 27.62 37.77 -2.52
C ALA A 56 27.11 37.41 -3.95
N GLU A 57 27.89 37.73 -4.98
CA GLU A 57 27.70 37.35 -6.38
C GLU A 57 27.99 35.86 -6.67
N GLU A 58 28.91 35.21 -5.92
CA GLU A 58 29.18 33.79 -6.05
C GLU A 58 28.15 32.95 -5.32
N ALA A 59 27.60 33.42 -4.21
CA ALA A 59 26.50 32.82 -3.51
C ALA A 59 25.18 32.82 -4.33
N LEU A 60 24.98 33.89 -5.14
CA LEU A 60 23.85 33.93 -6.09
C LEU A 60 24.06 33.06 -7.35
N LYS A 61 25.30 32.68 -7.66
CA LYS A 61 25.61 31.77 -8.79
C LYS A 61 25.49 30.29 -8.48
N ALA A 62 25.44 29.92 -7.23
CA ALA A 62 25.07 28.56 -6.83
C ALA A 62 23.54 28.43 -6.86
N VAL A 63 22.93 28.51 -8.04
CA VAL A 63 21.56 28.03 -8.24
C VAL A 63 21.57 26.58 -7.82
N PRO A 64 20.83 26.21 -6.74
CA PRO A 64 20.78 24.83 -6.30
C PRO A 64 20.32 23.98 -7.50
N LYS A 65 21.14 23.02 -7.92
CA LYS A 65 20.75 22.12 -9.00
C LYS A 65 19.55 21.33 -8.54
N ASP A 66 18.46 21.40 -9.30
CA ASP A 66 17.35 20.48 -9.10
C ASP A 66 17.87 19.04 -9.00
N PRO A 67 17.39 18.25 -8.05
CA PRO A 67 17.82 16.87 -7.93
C PRO A 67 17.60 16.17 -9.26
N LYS A 68 18.66 15.49 -9.75
CA LYS A 68 18.57 14.78 -11.01
C LYS A 68 17.76 13.51 -10.82
N PHE A 69 16.72 13.37 -11.61
CA PHE A 69 15.99 12.12 -11.72
C PHE A 69 16.83 11.10 -12.52
N GLU A 70 17.11 9.97 -11.92
CA GLU A 70 17.72 8.81 -12.56
C GLU A 70 16.60 7.88 -13.08
N LYS A 71 16.70 7.47 -14.35
CA LYS A 71 15.76 6.52 -14.95
C LYS A 71 16.20 5.11 -14.59
N LEU A 72 15.40 4.41 -13.84
CA LEU A 72 15.57 2.99 -13.59
C LEU A 72 14.71 2.20 -14.58
N ASN A 73 15.24 1.07 -15.04
CA ASN A 73 14.53 0.20 -15.96
C ASN A 73 14.28 -1.16 -15.31
N PHE A 74 13.02 -1.41 -14.95
CA PHE A 74 12.55 -2.71 -14.48
C PHE A 74 11.86 -3.51 -15.58
N ASP A 75 11.99 -3.06 -16.85
CA ASP A 75 11.49 -3.76 -18.03
C ASP A 75 12.29 -5.05 -18.23
N ARG A 76 12.00 -6.04 -17.43
CA ARG A 76 12.56 -7.39 -17.53
C ARG A 76 11.68 -8.18 -18.49
N PRO A 77 12.26 -9.05 -19.34
CA PRO A 77 11.45 -9.93 -20.16
C PRO A 77 10.58 -10.79 -19.24
N LEU A 78 9.29 -10.91 -19.59
CA LEU A 78 8.39 -11.80 -18.87
C LEU A 78 8.89 -13.24 -19.00
N ASP A 79 8.91 -13.95 -17.86
CA ASP A 79 9.17 -15.38 -17.86
C ASP A 79 8.08 -16.11 -18.68
N ALA A 80 8.48 -16.88 -19.67
CA ALA A 80 7.57 -17.64 -20.51
C ALA A 80 6.62 -18.57 -19.72
N SER A 81 7.00 -18.98 -18.53
CA SER A 81 6.15 -19.75 -17.60
C SER A 81 4.92 -18.98 -17.12
N LEU A 82 4.93 -17.65 -17.14
CA LEU A 82 3.79 -16.81 -16.76
C LEU A 82 2.70 -16.80 -17.83
N LEU A 83 3.09 -17.07 -19.09
CA LEU A 83 2.19 -17.15 -20.24
C LEU A 83 1.61 -18.55 -20.43
N GLN A 84 2.08 -19.54 -19.67
CA GLN A 84 1.58 -20.90 -19.73
C GLN A 84 0.42 -21.08 -18.74
N SER A 85 -0.64 -21.75 -19.21
CA SER A 85 -1.74 -22.12 -18.32
C SER A 85 -1.21 -22.89 -17.12
N PRO A 86 -1.61 -22.51 -15.89
CA PRO A 86 -1.27 -23.34 -14.73
C PRO A 86 -1.82 -24.74 -14.97
N GLY A 87 -0.89 -25.68 -15.20
CA GLY A 87 -1.22 -27.07 -15.50
C GLY A 87 -1.66 -27.82 -14.24
N GLY A 88 -2.44 -28.88 -14.45
CA GLY A 88 -2.80 -29.81 -13.41
C GLY A 88 -4.24 -29.66 -12.91
N PRO A 89 -4.73 -30.68 -12.19
CA PRO A 89 -6.08 -30.70 -11.62
C PRO A 89 -6.18 -29.67 -10.47
N TYR A 90 -7.41 -29.19 -10.23
CA TYR A 90 -7.71 -28.33 -9.09
C TYR A 90 -7.27 -29.01 -7.79
N ARG A 91 -6.59 -28.27 -6.93
CA ARG A 91 -6.18 -28.68 -5.59
C ARG A 91 -6.98 -27.94 -4.55
N VAL A 92 -7.67 -28.71 -3.73
CA VAL A 92 -8.57 -28.20 -2.69
C VAL A 92 -7.78 -27.52 -1.59
N GLY A 93 -8.33 -26.43 -1.08
CA GLY A 93 -7.76 -25.66 0.03
C GLY A 93 -8.79 -25.27 1.09
N PRO A 94 -8.34 -24.70 2.21
CA PRO A 94 -9.21 -24.21 3.27
C PRO A 94 -10.24 -23.20 2.75
N GLY A 95 -11.50 -23.35 3.17
CA GLY A 95 -12.61 -22.51 2.75
C GLY A 95 -13.38 -23.01 1.54
N ASP A 96 -12.83 -23.96 0.75
CA ASP A 96 -13.57 -24.59 -0.35
C ASP A 96 -14.79 -25.35 0.18
N GLU A 97 -15.87 -25.30 -0.60
CA GLU A 97 -17.07 -26.08 -0.32
C GLU A 97 -17.16 -27.24 -1.32
N LEU A 98 -17.21 -28.44 -0.79
CA LEU A 98 -17.32 -29.67 -1.57
C LEU A 98 -18.72 -30.25 -1.43
N GLU A 99 -19.28 -30.70 -2.51
CA GLU A 99 -20.50 -31.49 -2.54
C GLU A 99 -20.12 -32.96 -2.69
N ILE A 100 -20.53 -33.74 -1.73
CA ILE A 100 -20.15 -35.18 -1.58
C ILE A 100 -21.40 -36.02 -1.56
N GLU A 101 -21.34 -37.15 -2.24
CA GLU A 101 -22.44 -38.12 -2.32
C GLU A 101 -21.86 -39.53 -2.38
N VAL A 102 -22.44 -40.44 -1.65
CA VAL A 102 -22.15 -41.88 -1.79
C VAL A 102 -23.14 -42.49 -2.78
N ALA A 103 -22.64 -43.04 -3.87
CA ALA A 103 -23.48 -43.58 -4.93
C ALA A 103 -24.38 -44.68 -4.39
N GLU A 104 -25.57 -44.80 -4.94
CA GLU A 104 -26.60 -45.78 -4.60
C GLU A 104 -27.18 -45.70 -3.17
N LEU A 105 -26.74 -44.72 -2.36
CA LEU A 105 -27.28 -44.50 -1.02
C LEU A 105 -28.11 -43.20 -0.97
N ALA A 106 -29.37 -43.33 -0.59
CA ALA A 106 -30.25 -42.19 -0.45
C ALA A 106 -29.83 -41.30 0.74
N ASN A 107 -30.02 -39.97 0.59
CA ASN A 107 -29.79 -38.95 1.63
C ASN A 107 -28.33 -38.79 2.07
N THR A 108 -27.35 -39.21 1.27
CA THR A 108 -25.93 -39.06 1.57
C THR A 108 -25.37 -37.77 0.97
N ARG A 109 -26.08 -37.10 0.07
CA ARG A 109 -25.63 -35.85 -0.57
C ARG A 109 -25.58 -34.72 0.42
N ALA A 110 -24.38 -34.21 0.66
CA ALA A 110 -24.15 -33.11 1.57
C ALA A 110 -23.08 -32.12 1.03
N LYS A 111 -23.21 -30.84 1.40
CA LYS A 111 -22.21 -29.83 1.17
C LYS A 111 -21.44 -29.61 2.46
N THR A 112 -20.13 -29.69 2.37
CA THR A 112 -19.25 -29.45 3.53
C THR A 112 -18.09 -28.55 3.15
N LYS A 113 -17.64 -27.74 4.11
CA LYS A 113 -16.49 -26.85 3.93
C LYS A 113 -15.21 -27.47 4.43
N VAL A 114 -14.15 -27.21 3.69
CA VAL A 114 -12.79 -27.50 4.16
C VAL A 114 -12.44 -26.52 5.27
N MET A 115 -12.10 -27.05 6.42
CA MET A 115 -11.77 -26.30 7.61
C MET A 115 -10.42 -25.56 7.46
N PRO A 116 -10.14 -24.53 8.28
CA PRO A 116 -8.88 -23.77 8.21
C PRO A 116 -7.61 -24.61 8.39
N ASP A 117 -7.69 -25.72 9.13
CA ASP A 117 -6.61 -26.71 9.29
C ASP A 117 -6.42 -27.61 8.07
N GLY A 118 -7.30 -27.52 7.08
CA GLY A 118 -7.31 -28.34 5.87
C GLY A 118 -8.03 -29.66 6.02
N MET A 119 -8.75 -29.85 7.12
CA MET A 119 -9.56 -31.06 7.36
C MET A 119 -10.93 -30.92 6.71
N LEU A 120 -11.49 -32.08 6.32
CA LEU A 120 -12.83 -32.24 5.80
C LEU A 120 -13.57 -33.25 6.66
N TYR A 121 -14.80 -32.94 7.04
CA TYR A 121 -15.69 -33.84 7.81
C TYR A 121 -16.93 -34.12 6.96
N TYR A 122 -17.25 -35.40 6.81
CA TYR A 122 -18.38 -35.82 6.04
C TYR A 122 -18.97 -37.11 6.65
N ASP A 123 -20.28 -37.07 6.97
CA ASP A 123 -21.03 -38.20 7.54
C ASP A 123 -20.30 -38.82 8.76
N VAL A 124 -20.16 -40.11 8.81
CA VAL A 124 -19.47 -40.89 9.85
C VAL A 124 -17.95 -40.93 9.65
N ALA A 125 -17.44 -40.45 8.51
CA ALA A 125 -16.01 -40.38 8.25
C ALA A 125 -15.30 -39.51 9.27
N LYS A 126 -14.23 -40.01 9.88
CA LYS A 126 -13.32 -39.23 10.69
C LYS A 126 -12.70 -38.14 9.82
N GLY A 127 -12.38 -36.97 10.41
CA GLY A 127 -11.78 -35.87 9.68
C GLY A 127 -10.63 -36.31 8.78
N ILE A 128 -10.64 -35.87 7.51
CA ILE A 128 -9.68 -36.24 6.46
C ILE A 128 -8.89 -35.02 6.05
N GLN A 129 -7.57 -35.13 5.97
CA GLN A 129 -6.71 -34.05 5.47
C GLN A 129 -6.83 -33.96 3.95
N VAL A 130 -7.45 -32.90 3.46
CA VAL A 130 -7.73 -32.66 2.03
C VAL A 130 -6.95 -31.50 1.43
N LYS A 131 -6.31 -30.64 2.24
CA LYS A 131 -5.52 -29.50 1.75
C LYS A 131 -4.45 -29.96 0.75
N GLY A 132 -4.45 -29.35 -0.44
CA GLY A 132 -3.51 -29.66 -1.51
C GLY A 132 -3.83 -30.94 -2.32
N LYS A 133 -4.89 -31.66 -1.99
CA LYS A 133 -5.31 -32.85 -2.71
C LYS A 133 -6.25 -32.54 -3.86
N THR A 134 -6.24 -33.36 -4.86
CA THR A 134 -7.18 -33.34 -5.99
C THR A 134 -8.51 -33.96 -5.61
N ILE A 135 -9.56 -33.66 -6.36
CA ILE A 135 -10.89 -34.24 -6.16
C ILE A 135 -10.84 -35.80 -6.20
N ARG A 136 -10.06 -36.37 -7.13
CA ARG A 136 -9.88 -37.81 -7.23
C ARG A 136 -9.22 -38.40 -5.97
N GLU A 137 -8.16 -37.76 -5.47
CA GLU A 137 -7.49 -38.21 -4.24
C GLU A 137 -8.43 -38.13 -3.03
N ILE A 138 -9.27 -37.12 -2.96
CA ILE A 138 -10.26 -36.93 -1.89
C ILE A 138 -11.34 -37.99 -1.96
N SER A 139 -11.89 -38.28 -3.15
CA SER A 139 -12.85 -39.35 -3.38
C SER A 139 -12.31 -40.69 -2.88
N THR A 140 -11.08 -41.07 -3.27
CA THR A 140 -10.42 -42.29 -2.81
C THR A 140 -10.24 -42.33 -1.29
N LEU A 141 -9.85 -41.23 -0.67
CA LEU A 141 -9.67 -41.18 0.79
C LEU A 141 -11.00 -41.30 1.54
N LEU A 142 -12.05 -40.68 1.02
CA LEU A 142 -13.39 -40.76 1.58
C LEU A 142 -13.94 -42.19 1.47
N SER A 143 -13.85 -42.81 0.26
CA SER A 143 -14.26 -44.20 0.09
C SER A 143 -13.58 -45.13 1.11
N LYS A 144 -12.26 -45.03 1.24
CA LYS A 144 -11.49 -45.80 2.22
C LYS A 144 -11.88 -45.53 3.67
N SER A 145 -12.21 -44.28 4.01
CA SER A 145 -12.62 -43.94 5.38
C SER A 145 -14.01 -44.49 5.73
N LEU A 146 -14.87 -44.67 4.73
CA LEU A 146 -16.24 -45.12 4.88
C LEU A 146 -16.39 -46.65 4.76
N GLU A 147 -15.35 -47.40 4.38
CA GLU A 147 -15.35 -48.88 4.26
C GLU A 147 -15.75 -49.62 5.56
N ASN A 148 -15.55 -48.99 6.72
CA ASN A 148 -15.95 -49.59 8.00
C ASN A 148 -17.45 -49.52 8.24
N ASP A 149 -18.14 -48.56 7.63
CA ASP A 149 -19.56 -48.26 7.89
C ASP A 149 -20.45 -48.62 6.70
N TYR A 150 -19.88 -48.65 5.49
CA TYR A 150 -20.56 -48.95 4.23
C TYR A 150 -19.83 -50.06 3.44
N VAL A 151 -20.57 -50.87 2.75
CA VAL A 151 -20.02 -51.95 1.90
C VAL A 151 -19.65 -51.36 0.53
N ASP A 152 -18.36 -51.36 0.19
CA ASP A 152 -17.81 -50.91 -1.08
C ASP A 152 -18.31 -49.49 -1.53
N PRO A 153 -18.12 -48.47 -0.70
CA PRO A 153 -18.70 -47.13 -0.94
C PRO A 153 -18.02 -46.45 -2.11
N VAL A 154 -18.79 -46.11 -3.14
CA VAL A 154 -18.34 -45.26 -4.26
C VAL A 154 -18.68 -43.79 -3.96
N VAL A 155 -17.67 -43.02 -3.62
CA VAL A 155 -17.86 -41.60 -3.24
C VAL A 155 -17.62 -40.68 -4.43
N THR A 156 -18.63 -39.89 -4.77
CA THR A 156 -18.52 -38.80 -5.73
C THR A 156 -18.27 -37.47 -5.01
N VAL A 157 -17.25 -36.73 -5.44
CA VAL A 157 -16.89 -35.44 -4.87
C VAL A 157 -16.86 -34.40 -5.99
N ASN A 158 -17.58 -33.28 -5.79
CA ASN A 158 -17.59 -32.15 -6.69
C ASN A 158 -17.23 -30.87 -5.92
N VAL A 159 -16.63 -29.89 -6.61
CA VAL A 159 -16.39 -28.56 -6.02
C VAL A 159 -17.67 -27.73 -6.18
N ALA A 160 -18.36 -27.48 -5.07
CA ALA A 160 -19.53 -26.60 -5.06
C ALA A 160 -19.12 -25.12 -5.09
N LYS A 161 -18.02 -24.78 -4.37
CA LYS A 161 -17.47 -23.42 -4.33
C LYS A 161 -15.95 -23.45 -4.13
N ALA A 162 -15.22 -22.82 -5.04
CA ALA A 162 -13.76 -22.73 -4.99
C ALA A 162 -13.36 -21.40 -4.30
N ASP A 163 -13.30 -21.41 -2.98
CA ASP A 163 -13.01 -20.21 -2.20
C ASP A 163 -11.53 -20.11 -1.77
N SER A 164 -10.75 -21.19 -1.92
CA SER A 164 -9.34 -21.22 -1.54
C SER A 164 -8.41 -20.58 -2.55
N GLN A 165 -8.76 -20.62 -3.83
CA GLN A 165 -7.98 -20.05 -4.93
C GLN A 165 -8.63 -18.73 -5.35
N ARG A 166 -8.07 -17.61 -4.89
CA ARG A 166 -8.59 -16.26 -5.16
C ARG A 166 -7.49 -15.31 -5.56
N PHE A 167 -7.83 -14.30 -6.34
CA PHE A 167 -7.01 -13.12 -6.56
C PHE A 167 -7.78 -11.87 -6.14
N TRP A 168 -7.06 -10.81 -5.89
CA TRP A 168 -7.63 -9.50 -5.56
C TRP A 168 -7.45 -8.56 -6.73
N MET A 169 -8.52 -7.82 -7.05
CA MET A 169 -8.50 -6.76 -8.05
C MET A 169 -9.05 -5.50 -7.42
N LEU A 170 -8.24 -4.45 -7.35
CA LEU A 170 -8.56 -3.22 -6.66
C LEU A 170 -8.20 -1.99 -7.50
N GLY A 171 -8.73 -0.83 -7.09
CA GLY A 171 -8.54 0.44 -7.78
C GLY A 171 -9.57 0.69 -8.87
N GLN A 172 -9.16 1.28 -9.97
CA GLN A 172 -10.03 1.80 -11.04
C GLN A 172 -10.52 0.72 -12.01
N VAL A 173 -11.22 -0.26 -11.45
CA VAL A 173 -12.01 -1.27 -12.18
C VAL A 173 -13.48 -1.12 -11.80
N GLN A 174 -14.39 -1.56 -12.66
CA GLN A 174 -15.82 -1.34 -12.41
C GLN A 174 -16.33 -2.07 -11.17
N LYS A 175 -15.78 -3.25 -10.87
CA LYS A 175 -16.15 -4.06 -9.71
C LYS A 175 -14.89 -4.49 -8.96
N PRO A 176 -14.32 -3.63 -8.11
CA PRO A 176 -13.19 -4.03 -7.29
C PRO A 176 -13.62 -5.09 -6.27
N GLY A 177 -12.74 -6.04 -5.96
CA GLY A 177 -13.04 -7.10 -5.02
C GLY A 177 -12.14 -8.32 -5.13
N THR A 178 -12.63 -9.42 -4.56
CA THR A 178 -11.96 -10.72 -4.54
C THR A 178 -12.65 -11.68 -5.50
N TYR A 179 -11.88 -12.31 -6.38
CA TYR A 179 -12.37 -13.17 -7.44
C TYR A 179 -11.86 -14.61 -7.28
N PRO A 180 -12.75 -15.62 -7.30
CA PRO A 180 -12.32 -17.00 -7.25
C PRO A 180 -11.75 -17.43 -8.60
N ILE A 181 -10.71 -18.28 -8.58
CA ILE A 181 -10.13 -18.89 -9.77
C ILE A 181 -10.70 -20.30 -9.91
N THR A 182 -11.70 -20.45 -10.77
CA THR A 182 -12.35 -21.75 -11.05
C THR A 182 -11.87 -22.38 -12.35
N LYS A 183 -11.21 -21.60 -13.20
CA LYS A 183 -10.64 -21.98 -14.50
C LYS A 183 -9.33 -21.24 -14.73
N PRO A 184 -8.47 -21.70 -15.65
CA PRO A 184 -7.31 -20.91 -16.06
C PRO A 184 -7.74 -19.49 -16.50
N THR A 185 -7.34 -18.49 -15.74
CA THR A 185 -7.75 -17.09 -15.91
C THR A 185 -6.53 -16.25 -16.29
N THR A 186 -6.58 -15.57 -17.42
CA THR A 186 -5.54 -14.63 -17.84
C THR A 186 -5.82 -13.23 -17.27
N LEU A 187 -4.85 -12.33 -17.36
CA LEU A 187 -4.98 -10.97 -16.87
C LEU A 187 -6.13 -10.21 -17.55
N ILE A 188 -6.28 -10.36 -18.88
CA ILE A 188 -7.43 -9.76 -19.62
C ILE A 188 -8.75 -10.36 -19.13
N SER A 189 -8.81 -11.70 -18.93
CA SER A 189 -10.01 -12.34 -18.41
C SER A 189 -10.34 -11.84 -17.01
N ALA A 190 -9.33 -11.68 -16.16
CA ALA A 190 -9.50 -11.13 -14.81
C ALA A 190 -10.06 -9.70 -14.84
N LEU A 191 -9.50 -8.82 -15.67
CA LEU A 191 -10.00 -7.46 -15.86
C LEU A 191 -11.46 -7.46 -16.36
N SER A 192 -11.79 -8.37 -17.27
CA SER A 192 -13.17 -8.54 -17.79
C SER A 192 -14.13 -9.03 -16.71
N ASP A 193 -13.72 -9.98 -15.86
CA ASP A 193 -14.51 -10.45 -14.71
C ASP A 193 -14.79 -9.30 -13.72
N GLY A 194 -13.84 -8.35 -13.59
CA GLY A 194 -13.99 -7.10 -12.84
C GLY A 194 -14.90 -6.05 -13.51
N GLY A 195 -15.50 -6.38 -14.65
CA GLY A 195 -16.35 -5.46 -15.41
C GLY A 195 -15.59 -4.51 -16.33
N GLY A 196 -14.27 -4.67 -16.45
CA GLY A 196 -13.40 -3.80 -17.21
C GLY A 196 -12.85 -2.62 -16.40
N LEU A 197 -12.01 -1.84 -17.05
CA LEU A 197 -11.39 -0.65 -16.49
C LEU A 197 -12.33 0.55 -16.54
N LEU A 198 -12.19 1.44 -15.55
CA LEU A 198 -12.81 2.75 -15.64
C LEU A 198 -12.01 3.61 -16.64
N SER A 199 -12.69 4.10 -17.67
CA SER A 199 -12.11 4.93 -18.73
C SER A 199 -12.71 6.32 -18.71
N SER A 200 -11.92 7.32 -19.08
CA SER A 200 -12.47 8.63 -19.41
C SER A 200 -13.31 8.51 -20.69
N PRO A 201 -14.53 9.07 -20.75
CA PRO A 201 -15.26 9.21 -22.02
C PRO A 201 -14.40 10.01 -23.02
N GLU A 202 -14.35 9.56 -24.28
CA GLU A 202 -13.70 10.31 -25.36
C GLU A 202 -14.27 11.73 -25.42
N GLY A 203 -13.37 12.74 -25.40
CA GLY A 203 -13.74 14.17 -25.54
C GLY A 203 -13.96 14.94 -24.25
N THR A 204 -13.88 14.31 -23.08
CA THR A 204 -13.76 15.04 -21.82
C THR A 204 -12.30 15.31 -21.52
N GLU A 205 -11.99 16.59 -21.21
CA GLU A 205 -10.64 16.96 -20.75
C GLU A 205 -10.19 16.03 -19.63
N VAL A 206 -8.87 15.84 -19.51
CA VAL A 206 -8.07 14.92 -18.65
C VAL A 206 -8.42 14.97 -17.14
N ASN A 207 -9.61 15.37 -16.78
CA ASN A 207 -10.10 15.65 -15.43
C ASN A 207 -11.10 14.60 -14.89
N ASN A 208 -11.24 13.42 -15.56
CA ASN A 208 -12.06 12.39 -14.93
C ASN A 208 -11.23 11.71 -13.82
N PRO A 209 -11.56 11.97 -12.54
CA PRO A 209 -10.80 11.39 -11.40
C PRO A 209 -10.85 9.87 -11.36
N ASP A 210 -11.74 9.26 -12.12
CA ASP A 210 -12.02 7.83 -12.09
C ASP A 210 -11.34 7.03 -13.21
N ALA A 211 -10.54 7.69 -14.07
CA ALA A 211 -9.85 6.98 -15.15
C ALA A 211 -8.71 6.10 -14.62
N ALA A 212 -8.59 4.91 -15.19
CA ALA A 212 -7.54 3.95 -14.87
C ALA A 212 -6.16 4.39 -15.41
N ASP A 213 -5.15 4.35 -14.55
CA ASP A 213 -3.74 4.58 -14.90
C ASP A 213 -3.05 3.24 -15.20
N LEU A 214 -2.97 2.90 -16.48
CA LEU A 214 -2.37 1.63 -16.92
C LEU A 214 -0.85 1.61 -16.77
N GLU A 215 -0.19 2.76 -16.89
CA GLU A 215 1.27 2.87 -16.75
C GLU A 215 1.74 2.53 -15.33
N ARG A 216 0.92 2.87 -14.32
CA ARG A 216 1.19 2.58 -12.91
C ARG A 216 0.50 1.33 -12.39
N SER A 217 -0.27 0.65 -13.24
CA SER A 217 -0.93 -0.61 -12.86
C SER A 217 0.08 -1.71 -12.57
N ILE A 218 -0.24 -2.55 -11.59
CA ILE A 218 0.69 -3.57 -11.10
C ILE A 218 0.01 -4.90 -10.86
N LEU A 219 0.79 -5.96 -11.01
CA LEU A 219 0.48 -7.32 -10.59
C LEU A 219 1.53 -7.76 -9.57
N ILE A 220 1.11 -8.10 -8.37
CA ILE A 220 1.98 -8.63 -7.31
C ILE A 220 1.65 -10.09 -7.10
N ARG A 221 2.70 -10.92 -7.02
CA ARG A 221 2.63 -12.35 -6.73
C ARG A 221 3.66 -12.72 -5.67
N ASN A 222 3.23 -13.34 -4.58
CA ASN A 222 4.11 -13.74 -3.48
C ASN A 222 5.03 -12.61 -2.97
N GLY A 223 4.52 -11.38 -2.93
CA GLY A 223 5.26 -10.21 -2.48
C GLY A 223 6.24 -9.62 -3.50
N SER A 224 6.32 -10.15 -4.72
CA SER A 224 7.17 -9.63 -5.80
C SER A 224 6.33 -9.03 -6.91
N LEU A 225 6.85 -7.98 -7.54
CA LEU A 225 6.23 -7.36 -8.71
C LEU A 225 6.42 -8.26 -9.94
N ILE A 226 5.33 -8.56 -10.63
CA ILE A 226 5.37 -9.21 -11.95
C ILE A 226 5.47 -8.09 -13.01
N PRO A 227 6.51 -8.08 -13.85
CA PRO A 227 6.77 -6.98 -14.78
C PRO A 227 5.85 -7.04 -16.02
N VAL A 228 4.55 -6.86 -15.83
CA VAL A 228 3.54 -6.79 -16.90
C VAL A 228 3.34 -5.36 -17.33
N ASN A 229 3.39 -5.12 -18.63
CA ASN A 229 2.99 -3.85 -19.20
C ASN A 229 1.48 -3.83 -19.47
N PHE A 230 0.71 -3.24 -18.55
CA PHE A 230 -0.75 -3.15 -18.69
C PHE A 230 -1.17 -2.25 -19.85
N GLU A 231 -0.39 -1.21 -20.17
CA GLU A 231 -0.70 -0.31 -21.27
C GLU A 231 -0.59 -1.02 -22.61
N SER A 232 0.54 -1.70 -22.87
CA SER A 232 0.72 -2.49 -24.09
C SER A 232 -0.31 -3.61 -24.20
N LEU A 233 -0.64 -4.28 -23.07
CA LEU A 233 -1.64 -5.34 -23.07
C LEU A 233 -3.03 -4.83 -23.46
N VAL A 234 -3.48 -3.72 -22.86
CA VAL A 234 -4.89 -3.28 -22.96
C VAL A 234 -5.10 -2.35 -24.16
N ARG A 235 -4.17 -1.43 -24.43
CA ARG A 235 -4.31 -0.45 -25.52
C ARG A 235 -3.75 -0.91 -26.84
N GLU A 236 -2.60 -1.61 -26.81
CA GLU A 236 -1.92 -2.08 -28.01
C GLU A 236 -2.31 -3.52 -28.38
N GLY A 237 -2.94 -4.26 -27.48
CA GLY A 237 -3.34 -5.66 -27.68
C GLY A 237 -2.16 -6.63 -27.67
N ASP A 238 -1.05 -6.27 -27.01
CA ASP A 238 0.12 -7.13 -26.90
C ASP A 238 -0.14 -8.34 -25.98
N MET A 239 -0.54 -9.46 -26.59
CA MET A 239 -0.84 -10.70 -25.87
C MET A 239 0.39 -11.35 -25.20
N SER A 240 1.60 -10.91 -25.52
CA SER A 240 2.80 -11.34 -24.79
C SER A 240 2.82 -10.88 -23.33
N GLN A 241 2.00 -9.88 -22.99
CA GLN A 241 1.80 -9.38 -21.64
C GLN A 241 0.64 -10.08 -20.90
N ASN A 242 -0.14 -10.94 -21.57
CA ASN A 242 -1.35 -11.56 -21.03
C ASN A 242 -1.05 -12.78 -20.15
N VAL A 243 -0.45 -12.55 -19.01
CA VAL A 243 -0.05 -13.58 -18.05
C VAL A 243 -1.25 -14.27 -17.39
N TYR A 244 -1.07 -15.52 -16.96
CA TYR A 244 -2.06 -16.21 -16.15
C TYR A 244 -2.03 -15.72 -14.70
N VAL A 245 -3.22 -15.40 -14.18
CA VAL A 245 -3.45 -15.06 -12.78
C VAL A 245 -3.46 -16.33 -11.93
N ARG A 246 -2.89 -16.25 -10.74
CA ARG A 246 -2.81 -17.36 -9.77
C ARG A 246 -3.44 -16.98 -8.43
N GLY A 247 -3.77 -17.97 -7.64
CA GLY A 247 -4.24 -17.76 -6.26
C GLY A 247 -3.20 -16.96 -5.45
N GLY A 248 -3.66 -15.93 -4.77
CA GLY A 248 -2.79 -15.02 -4.03
C GLY A 248 -2.28 -13.81 -4.83
N ASP A 249 -2.60 -13.72 -6.11
CA ASP A 249 -2.25 -12.56 -6.93
C ASP A 249 -3.04 -11.33 -6.52
N TYR A 250 -2.38 -10.21 -6.65
CA TYR A 250 -2.91 -8.91 -6.34
C TYR A 250 -2.75 -7.97 -7.54
N ILE A 251 -3.88 -7.58 -8.13
CA ILE A 251 -3.94 -6.67 -9.27
C ILE A 251 -4.42 -5.32 -8.75
N PHE A 252 -3.63 -4.29 -8.98
CA PHE A 252 -4.00 -2.93 -8.60
C PHE A 252 -3.91 -1.99 -9.78
N VAL A 253 -4.99 -1.27 -10.02
CA VAL A 253 -5.13 -0.28 -11.09
C VAL A 253 -5.36 1.08 -10.44
N PRO A 254 -4.35 1.96 -10.35
CA PRO A 254 -4.52 3.28 -9.74
C PRO A 254 -5.35 4.22 -10.62
N SER A 255 -5.76 5.34 -10.03
CA SER A 255 -6.44 6.43 -10.75
C SER A 255 -5.44 7.30 -11.50
N LEU A 256 -5.85 7.79 -12.66
CA LEU A 256 -5.15 8.80 -13.45
C LEU A 256 -5.14 10.19 -12.79
N THR A 257 -5.85 10.36 -11.68
CA THR A 257 -5.99 11.66 -11.03
C THR A 257 -4.67 12.20 -10.53
N LYS A 258 -4.21 13.27 -11.15
CA LYS A 258 -2.97 13.98 -10.82
C LYS A 258 -3.08 14.82 -9.53
N ARG A 259 -4.03 14.54 -8.64
CA ARG A 259 -4.31 15.35 -7.44
C ARG A 259 -3.80 14.76 -6.12
N SER A 260 -3.15 13.61 -6.17
CA SER A 260 -2.56 12.99 -4.98
C SER A 260 -1.14 12.54 -5.24
N TYR A 261 -0.33 12.60 -4.22
CA TYR A 261 0.96 11.93 -4.15
C TYR A 261 0.97 11.06 -2.90
N TYR A 262 1.90 10.15 -2.81
CA TYR A 262 1.98 9.22 -1.69
C TYR A 262 3.19 9.53 -0.84
N VAL A 263 3.02 9.65 0.47
CA VAL A 263 4.13 9.78 1.42
C VAL A 263 4.17 8.52 2.26
N LEU A 264 5.27 7.79 2.18
CA LEU A 264 5.39 6.45 2.75
C LEU A 264 6.71 6.29 3.51
N GLY A 265 6.82 5.20 4.26
CA GLY A 265 8.00 4.90 5.07
C GLY A 265 7.95 5.54 6.46
N ALA A 266 9.06 6.11 6.91
CA ALA A 266 9.23 6.63 8.27
C ALA A 266 8.63 8.03 8.48
N VAL A 267 7.32 8.15 8.33
CA VAL A 267 6.52 9.35 8.62
C VAL A 267 5.41 9.01 9.61
N ASN A 268 4.88 10.02 10.31
CA ASN A 268 3.86 9.79 11.33
C ASN A 268 2.53 9.28 10.76
N ARG A 269 2.14 9.72 9.56
CA ARG A 269 0.92 9.32 8.86
C ARG A 269 1.23 8.96 7.41
N PRO A 270 1.69 7.73 7.15
CA PRO A 270 1.95 7.28 5.78
C PRO A 270 0.62 7.11 5.03
N GLY A 271 0.61 7.50 3.75
CA GLY A 271 -0.57 7.37 2.90
C GLY A 271 -0.63 8.38 1.77
N PRO A 272 -1.76 8.45 1.02
CA PRO A 272 -1.99 9.45 0.02
C PRO A 272 -2.22 10.83 0.66
N VAL A 273 -1.67 11.84 0.02
CA VAL A 273 -1.89 13.24 0.37
C VAL A 273 -2.48 13.93 -0.87
N TYR A 274 -3.63 14.54 -0.69
CA TYR A 274 -4.31 15.30 -1.74
C TYR A 274 -3.80 16.74 -1.74
N PHE A 275 -3.59 17.31 -2.91
CA PHE A 275 -3.20 18.70 -3.05
C PHE A 275 -4.01 19.42 -4.12
N GLU A 276 -4.31 20.68 -3.91
CA GLU A 276 -5.01 21.51 -4.88
C GLU A 276 -4.06 22.29 -5.78
N ARG A 277 -2.87 22.64 -5.28
CA ARG A 277 -1.82 23.41 -5.96
C ARG A 277 -0.44 23.05 -5.40
N ASP A 278 0.59 23.30 -6.21
CA ASP A 278 2.03 23.32 -5.89
C ASP A 278 2.47 22.52 -4.63
N ALA A 279 2.50 21.21 -4.74
CA ALA A 279 3.04 20.35 -3.71
C ALA A 279 4.58 20.28 -3.82
N SER A 280 5.25 20.27 -2.69
CA SER A 280 6.69 20.07 -2.60
C SER A 280 7.02 18.93 -1.63
N VAL A 281 8.26 18.45 -1.66
CA VAL A 281 8.70 17.39 -0.74
C VAL A 281 8.53 17.80 0.71
N LEU A 282 8.88 19.03 1.05
CA LEU A 282 8.75 19.52 2.42
C LEU A 282 7.29 19.63 2.84
N SER A 283 6.42 20.19 1.98
CA SER A 283 4.99 20.29 2.24
C SER A 283 4.34 18.90 2.39
N ALA A 284 4.76 17.93 1.57
CA ALA A 284 4.28 16.56 1.61
C ALA A 284 4.61 15.85 2.93
N VAL A 285 5.87 15.94 3.35
CA VAL A 285 6.31 15.35 4.62
C VAL A 285 5.64 16.04 5.81
N ALA A 286 5.45 17.36 5.76
CA ALA A 286 4.72 18.11 6.79
C ALA A 286 3.25 17.68 6.87
N ALA A 287 2.55 17.54 5.73
CA ALA A 287 1.17 17.04 5.67
C ALA A 287 1.00 15.63 6.25
N SER A 288 2.06 14.80 6.14
CA SER A 288 2.10 13.46 6.75
C SER A 288 2.49 13.48 8.24
N GLY A 289 2.47 14.65 8.88
CA GLY A 289 2.78 14.81 10.31
C GLY A 289 4.27 14.79 10.64
N GLY A 290 5.14 14.95 9.65
CA GLY A 290 6.59 14.95 9.79
C GLY A 290 7.23 13.56 9.84
N PRO A 291 8.57 13.50 9.79
CA PRO A 291 9.31 12.25 9.86
C PRO A 291 9.31 11.68 11.28
N LEU A 292 9.41 10.36 11.40
CA LEU A 292 9.63 9.69 12.67
C LEU A 292 11.05 9.96 13.21
N PRO A 293 11.28 9.81 14.53
CA PRO A 293 12.59 10.06 15.14
C PRO A 293 13.75 9.23 14.54
N ASP A 294 13.44 8.01 14.07
CA ASP A 294 14.36 7.06 13.45
C ASP A 294 14.46 7.20 11.92
N ALA A 295 13.83 8.22 11.33
CA ALA A 295 13.81 8.46 9.90
C ALA A 295 15.16 8.96 9.36
N ILE A 296 15.59 8.43 8.22
CA ILE A 296 16.78 8.89 7.50
C ILE A 296 16.37 9.98 6.50
N VAL A 297 16.20 11.19 7.01
CA VAL A 297 15.75 12.35 6.21
C VAL A 297 16.78 12.88 5.20
N THR A 298 18.03 12.40 5.27
CA THR A 298 19.11 12.82 4.35
C THR A 298 19.13 12.03 3.04
N LYS A 299 18.34 10.97 2.91
CA LYS A 299 18.29 10.08 1.75
C LYS A 299 16.86 9.64 1.44
N ALA A 300 15.93 10.59 1.43
CA ALA A 300 14.57 10.33 0.99
C ALA A 300 14.55 10.10 -0.53
N LEU A 301 13.64 9.23 -0.99
CA LEU A 301 13.47 8.91 -2.39
C LEU A 301 12.18 9.51 -2.92
N ILE A 302 12.25 10.08 -4.11
CA ILE A 302 11.07 10.50 -4.88
C ILE A 302 11.01 9.60 -6.11
N LEU A 303 9.92 8.85 -6.23
CA LEU A 303 9.67 8.00 -7.40
C LEU A 303 8.57 8.66 -8.23
N ARG A 304 8.86 8.86 -9.51
CA ARG A 304 7.98 9.50 -10.49
C ARG A 304 7.79 8.61 -11.71
N GLY A 305 6.60 8.61 -12.28
CA GLY A 305 6.29 7.87 -13.50
C GLY A 305 5.80 6.45 -13.26
N GLY A 306 5.86 5.61 -14.29
CA GLY A 306 5.36 4.24 -14.27
C GLY A 306 6.21 3.27 -13.47
N THR A 307 5.61 2.14 -13.07
CA THR A 307 6.25 1.13 -12.22
C THR A 307 7.38 0.37 -12.91
N LEU A 308 7.35 0.27 -14.24
CA LEU A 308 8.39 -0.45 -15.01
C LEU A 308 9.61 0.42 -15.31
N LYS A 309 9.41 1.73 -15.46
CA LYS A 309 10.47 2.71 -15.80
C LYS A 309 10.39 3.94 -14.90
N PRO A 310 10.45 3.80 -13.56
CA PRO A 310 10.36 4.92 -12.66
C PRO A 310 11.56 5.84 -12.80
N GLN A 311 11.33 7.12 -12.66
CA GLN A 311 12.36 8.11 -12.45
C GLN A 311 12.55 8.28 -10.94
N VAL A 312 13.77 8.19 -10.47
CA VAL A 312 14.07 8.27 -9.03
C VAL A 312 14.99 9.43 -8.76
N ALA A 313 14.61 10.26 -7.80
CA ALA A 313 15.47 11.30 -7.26
C ALA A 313 15.75 11.03 -5.77
N VAL A 314 17.00 11.23 -5.35
CA VAL A 314 17.40 11.19 -3.94
C VAL A 314 17.45 12.62 -3.44
N VAL A 315 16.71 12.92 -2.38
CA VAL A 315 16.63 14.26 -1.80
C VAL A 315 17.03 14.26 -0.32
N ASN A 316 17.66 15.36 0.09
CA ASN A 316 18.04 15.57 1.48
C ASN A 316 17.05 16.55 2.14
N ILE A 317 15.99 16.00 2.76
CA ILE A 317 14.96 16.80 3.42
C ILE A 317 15.57 17.73 4.48
N ARG A 318 16.63 17.31 5.18
CA ARG A 318 17.30 18.14 6.19
C ARG A 318 18.00 19.35 5.56
N ALA A 319 18.62 19.17 4.39
CA ALA A 319 19.25 20.27 3.66
C ALA A 319 18.19 21.26 3.11
N ILE A 320 17.07 20.73 2.59
CA ILE A 320 15.93 21.54 2.16
C ILE A 320 15.38 22.38 3.32
N MET A 321 15.16 21.77 4.50
CA MET A 321 14.69 22.48 5.70
C MET A 321 15.64 23.60 6.16
N ARG A 322 16.92 23.48 5.86
CA ARG A 322 17.94 24.49 6.18
C ARG A 322 18.14 25.53 5.06
N GLY A 323 17.39 25.42 3.96
CA GLY A 323 17.56 26.28 2.79
C GLY A 323 18.86 26.05 2.01
N GLN A 324 19.55 24.91 2.23
CA GLN A 324 20.79 24.53 1.56
C GLN A 324 20.56 23.85 0.20
N GLU A 325 19.38 23.27 0.01
CA GLU A 325 18.94 22.67 -1.23
C GLU A 325 17.54 23.16 -1.59
N PRO A 326 17.20 23.25 -2.90
CA PRO A 326 15.87 23.65 -3.34
C PRO A 326 14.84 22.59 -2.95
N ASP A 327 13.63 23.04 -2.61
CA ASP A 327 12.51 22.13 -2.36
C ASP A 327 11.95 21.63 -3.69
N LEU A 328 12.01 20.33 -3.92
CA LEU A 328 11.55 19.71 -5.16
C LEU A 328 10.02 19.75 -5.24
N ARG A 329 9.49 20.22 -6.37
CA ARG A 329 8.06 20.16 -6.66
C ARG A 329 7.63 18.73 -6.99
N LEU A 330 6.51 18.32 -6.39
CA LEU A 330 5.89 17.04 -6.63
C LEU A 330 4.85 17.12 -7.75
N GLU A 331 4.76 16.05 -8.50
CA GLU A 331 3.71 15.82 -9.50
C GLU A 331 2.69 14.82 -8.97
N GLY A 332 1.49 14.82 -9.57
CA GLY A 332 0.49 13.83 -9.23
C GLY A 332 0.98 12.42 -9.45
N GLY A 333 0.77 11.56 -8.45
CA GLY A 333 1.22 10.18 -8.43
C GLY A 333 2.67 9.95 -8.01
N ASP A 334 3.41 11.00 -7.66
CA ASP A 334 4.75 10.83 -7.07
C ASP A 334 4.66 10.05 -5.76
N ILE A 335 5.68 9.22 -5.49
CA ILE A 335 5.84 8.52 -4.23
C ILE A 335 7.05 9.13 -3.50
N VAL A 336 6.78 9.76 -2.36
CA VAL A 336 7.83 10.25 -1.44
C VAL A 336 8.06 9.17 -0.40
N TRP A 337 9.24 8.56 -0.43
CA TRP A 337 9.62 7.53 0.53
C TRP A 337 10.69 8.03 1.50
N VAL A 338 10.38 7.97 2.79
CA VAL A 338 11.33 8.32 3.87
C VAL A 338 11.85 7.02 4.51
N PRO A 339 13.14 6.67 4.34
CA PRO A 339 13.66 5.40 4.84
C PRO A 339 13.91 5.40 6.36
N LYS A 340 13.84 4.20 6.98
CA LYS A 340 14.28 3.93 8.36
C LYS A 340 15.70 3.39 8.44
N SER A 341 16.15 2.68 7.42
CA SER A 341 17.47 2.04 7.36
C SER A 341 18.23 2.53 6.14
N PRO A 342 19.58 2.58 6.21
CA PRO A 342 20.38 2.91 5.05
C PRO A 342 20.20 1.85 3.96
N TRP A 343 19.98 2.30 2.73
CA TRP A 343 19.97 1.42 1.57
C TRP A 343 21.34 1.42 0.89
N THR A 344 21.75 0.27 0.37
CA THR A 344 23.06 0.09 -0.27
C THR A 344 22.98 -0.05 -1.79
N LYS A 345 21.87 -0.62 -2.30
CA LYS A 345 21.60 -0.75 -3.74
C LYS A 345 20.24 -0.12 -4.04
N LEU A 346 20.26 0.94 -4.84
CA LEU A 346 19.07 1.73 -5.16
C LEU A 346 17.99 0.90 -5.84
N GLU A 347 18.37 0.07 -6.84
CA GLU A 347 17.42 -0.74 -7.62
C GLU A 347 16.59 -1.69 -6.76
N ASN A 348 17.26 -2.50 -5.92
CA ASN A 348 16.57 -3.46 -5.06
C ASN A 348 15.67 -2.76 -4.03
N TYR A 349 16.09 -1.58 -3.58
CA TYR A 349 15.33 -0.80 -2.63
C TYR A 349 14.09 -0.17 -3.25
N VAL A 350 14.20 0.35 -4.48
CA VAL A 350 13.08 0.93 -5.23
C VAL A 350 12.04 -0.14 -5.56
N GLU A 351 12.43 -1.36 -5.95
CA GLU A 351 11.51 -2.46 -6.15
C GLU A 351 10.69 -2.76 -4.86
N ALA A 352 11.35 -2.84 -3.71
CA ALA A 352 10.68 -3.03 -2.43
C ALA A 352 9.73 -1.87 -2.08
N VAL A 353 10.13 -0.64 -2.37
CA VAL A 353 9.29 0.56 -2.18
C VAL A 353 8.07 0.53 -3.07
N LEU A 354 8.20 0.17 -4.34
CA LEU A 354 7.07 0.06 -5.28
C LEU A 354 6.06 -1.00 -4.83
N VAL A 355 6.53 -2.18 -4.42
CA VAL A 355 5.66 -3.24 -3.87
C VAL A 355 4.92 -2.75 -2.63
N THR A 356 5.62 -2.07 -1.73
CA THR A 356 5.03 -1.52 -0.51
C THR A 356 4.03 -0.41 -0.79
N ALA A 357 4.36 0.50 -1.70
CA ALA A 357 3.48 1.57 -2.11
C ALA A 357 2.18 1.01 -2.69
N ALA A 358 2.29 0.02 -3.56
CA ALA A 358 1.15 -0.66 -4.13
C ALA A 358 0.26 -1.31 -3.07
N GLN A 359 0.85 -2.00 -2.09
CA GLN A 359 0.10 -2.60 -0.99
C GLN A 359 -0.58 -1.55 -0.10
N ALA A 360 0.12 -0.45 0.22
CA ALA A 360 -0.42 0.63 1.06
C ALA A 360 -1.61 1.34 0.38
N VAL A 361 -1.48 1.65 -0.90
CA VAL A 361 -2.54 2.29 -1.70
C VAL A 361 -3.75 1.37 -1.81
N ALA A 362 -3.52 0.10 -2.07
CA ALA A 362 -4.55 -0.90 -2.23
C ALA A 362 -5.33 -1.16 -0.94
N VAL A 363 -4.67 -1.23 0.20
CA VAL A 363 -5.35 -1.34 1.50
C VAL A 363 -6.24 -0.13 1.75
N GLN A 364 -5.81 1.07 1.38
CA GLN A 364 -6.55 2.29 1.64
C GLN A 364 -7.73 2.48 0.68
N GLU A 365 -7.55 2.23 -0.60
CA GLU A 365 -8.65 2.28 -1.59
C GLU A 365 -9.59 1.07 -1.44
N GLY A 366 -9.07 -0.12 -1.14
CA GLY A 366 -9.87 -1.33 -0.91
C GLY A 366 -10.69 -1.27 0.38
N LEU A 367 -10.19 -0.66 1.46
CA LEU A 367 -10.92 -0.45 2.70
C LEU A 367 -12.02 0.60 2.54
N GLY A 368 -11.83 1.62 1.69
CA GLY A 368 -12.86 2.59 1.33
C GLY A 368 -14.09 1.93 0.68
N VAL A 369 -13.87 0.95 -0.18
CA VAL A 369 -14.93 0.18 -0.85
C VAL A 369 -15.63 -0.79 0.11
N LEU A 370 -14.92 -1.31 1.12
CA LEU A 370 -15.47 -2.25 2.12
C LEU A 370 -16.04 -1.58 3.37
N GLY A 371 -16.02 -0.25 3.45
CA GLY A 371 -16.58 0.53 4.57
C GLY A 371 -15.85 0.36 5.91
N ALA A 372 -14.60 -0.13 5.90
CA ALA A 372 -13.82 -0.33 7.09
C ALA A 372 -12.80 0.80 7.31
N THR A 373 -13.12 1.73 8.18
CA THR A 373 -12.17 2.73 8.70
C THR A 373 -11.32 2.10 9.80
N GLY A 374 -10.12 1.63 9.44
CA GLY A 374 -9.15 1.11 10.40
C GLY A 374 -7.73 1.29 9.89
N ALA A 375 -6.97 2.17 10.52
CA ALA A 375 -5.56 2.38 10.21
C ALA A 375 -4.75 1.13 10.56
N ALA A 376 -4.45 0.31 9.56
CA ALA A 376 -3.47 -0.76 9.69
C ALA A 376 -2.08 -0.21 9.34
N GLY A 377 -1.27 0.05 10.36
CA GLY A 377 0.14 0.36 10.19
C GLY A 377 0.88 -0.85 9.62
N VAL A 378 1.25 -0.79 8.36
CA VAL A 378 2.11 -1.81 7.74
C VAL A 378 3.55 -1.54 8.15
N THR A 379 4.06 -2.32 9.09
CA THR A 379 5.47 -2.31 9.47
C THR A 379 6.24 -3.26 8.56
N ILE A 380 7.14 -2.74 7.73
CA ILE A 380 8.00 -3.58 6.89
C ILE A 380 9.31 -3.81 7.63
N THR A 381 9.53 -5.06 7.98
CA THR A 381 10.85 -5.54 8.39
C THR A 381 11.57 -5.97 7.11
N ALA A 382 12.55 -5.21 6.65
CA ALA A 382 13.47 -5.65 5.62
C ALA A 382 14.25 -6.84 6.18
N GLY A 383 13.89 -8.05 5.73
CA GLY A 383 14.66 -9.26 6.03
C GLY A 383 16.03 -9.12 5.39
N GLY A 384 17.04 -8.91 6.21
CA GLY A 384 18.42 -9.08 5.80
C GLY A 384 18.75 -10.57 5.72
N ASN A 385 19.23 -11.00 4.59
CA ASN A 385 20.19 -12.10 4.43
C ASN A 385 21.26 -11.61 3.47
#